data_8518327336686c090b9b6f5a4eb54c32
#
_entry.id   8518327336686c090b9b6f5a4eb54c32
#
_cell.length_a   1.000
_cell.length_b   1.000
_cell.length_c   1.000
_cell.angle_alpha   90.00
_cell.angle_beta   90.00
_cell.angle_gamma   90.00
#
_symmetry.space_group_name_H-M   'P 1'
#
loop_
_entity.id
_entity.type
_entity.pdbx_description
1 polymer ?
#
loop_
_entity_poly.entity_id
_entity_poly.type
_entity_poly.pdbx_seq_one_letter_code
_entity_poly.pdbx_strand_id
1 'polypeptide(L)'
;MKKLISFALMAVVALSASAQNIQLHYDFGRNIYPDQQPDRQKVTITLEQFKADKWGSWYYFVDLDLSRKFLRSAYTEISRELNLGKQSPFAAHVEYDGGLYHASGSYQHAGLLGVAYNGHNADFSTTWSVQMLYKRFFKSYEGTSAYHSAQLTGVWGTTTANKKLTFSGFIDFWRGEKANGHGMLVILSEPQLWYNATENLSIGTEVEFSNNFIFNTYDDQTFFVNPTVALKWNF
;
A
#
# COMPACT_ATOMS: atom_id res chain seq x y z
N MET A 1 12.19 -12.85 -22.65
CA MET A 1 11.83 -11.45 -22.38
C MET A 1 10.46 -11.06 -22.95
N LYS A 2 10.21 -11.16 -24.28
CA LYS A 2 8.91 -10.77 -24.87
C LYS A 2 7.70 -11.49 -24.26
N LYS A 3 7.79 -12.80 -23.94
CA LYS A 3 6.70 -13.57 -23.34
C LYS A 3 6.40 -13.17 -21.88
N LEU A 4 7.43 -12.78 -21.09
CA LEU A 4 7.24 -12.28 -19.72
C LEU A 4 6.54 -10.91 -19.72
N ILE A 5 6.94 -10.02 -20.64
CA ILE A 5 6.33 -8.70 -20.81
C ILE A 5 4.87 -8.85 -21.23
N SER A 6 4.56 -9.78 -22.14
CA SER A 6 3.17 -10.05 -22.56
C SER A 6 2.32 -10.65 -21.44
N PHE A 7 2.89 -11.50 -20.58
CA PHE A 7 2.19 -12.07 -19.43
C PHE A 7 1.94 -11.01 -18.34
N ALA A 8 2.94 -10.18 -18.06
CA ALA A 8 2.79 -9.05 -17.13
C ALA A 8 1.74 -8.05 -17.64
N LEU A 9 1.75 -7.72 -18.94
CA LEU A 9 0.77 -6.82 -19.54
C LEU A 9 -0.66 -7.40 -19.50
N MET A 10 -0.82 -8.72 -19.74
CA MET A 10 -2.12 -9.40 -19.60
C MET A 10 -2.61 -9.46 -18.15
N ALA A 11 -1.70 -9.67 -17.19
CA ALA A 11 -2.03 -9.61 -15.77
C ALA A 11 -2.50 -8.22 -15.34
N VAL A 12 -1.81 -7.17 -15.79
CA VAL A 12 -2.21 -5.78 -15.53
C VAL A 12 -3.57 -5.46 -16.14
N VAL A 13 -3.85 -5.91 -17.37
CA VAL A 13 -5.15 -5.73 -18.02
C VAL A 13 -6.25 -6.50 -17.29
N ALA A 14 -5.97 -7.72 -16.81
CA ALA A 14 -6.95 -8.50 -16.04
C ALA A 14 -7.25 -7.86 -14.67
N LEU A 15 -6.24 -7.31 -14.00
CA LEU A 15 -6.40 -6.59 -12.73
C LEU A 15 -7.13 -5.27 -12.92
N SER A 16 -6.84 -4.51 -13.99
CA SER A 16 -7.56 -3.27 -14.29
C SER A 16 -9.04 -3.48 -14.59
N ALA A 17 -9.41 -4.63 -15.18
CA ALA A 17 -10.81 -4.99 -15.41
C ALA A 17 -11.57 -5.32 -14.10
N SER A 18 -10.85 -5.59 -13.01
CA SER A 18 -11.41 -5.88 -11.68
C SER A 18 -11.18 -4.76 -10.69
N ALA A 19 -10.29 -3.80 -10.97
CA ALA A 19 -9.99 -2.69 -10.08
C ALA A 19 -11.21 -1.78 -9.89
N GLN A 20 -11.39 -1.27 -8.68
CA GLN A 20 -12.39 -0.24 -8.38
C GLN A 20 -11.94 1.12 -8.88
N ASN A 21 -10.64 1.37 -8.85
CA ASN A 21 -10.04 2.59 -9.38
C ASN A 21 -8.64 2.35 -9.93
N ILE A 22 -8.19 3.29 -10.77
CA ILE A 22 -6.82 3.45 -11.21
C ILE A 22 -6.35 4.84 -10.81
N GLN A 23 -5.13 4.94 -10.29
CA GLN A 23 -4.52 6.19 -9.87
C GLN A 23 -3.22 6.41 -10.63
N LEU A 24 -2.92 7.68 -10.90
CA LEU A 24 -1.64 8.11 -11.47
C LEU A 24 -1.05 9.16 -10.53
N HIS A 25 0.07 8.84 -9.90
CA HIS A 25 0.78 9.68 -8.96
C HIS A 25 2.05 10.26 -9.60
N TYR A 26 2.32 11.54 -9.31
CA TYR A 26 3.64 12.14 -9.49
C TYR A 26 4.23 12.46 -8.13
N ASP A 27 5.34 11.81 -7.82
CA ASP A 27 6.02 11.83 -6.53
C ASP A 27 7.14 12.88 -6.50
N PHE A 28 7.17 13.69 -5.44
CA PHE A 28 8.16 14.75 -5.23
C PHE A 28 9.29 14.32 -4.29
N GLY A 29 9.26 13.14 -3.69
CA GLY A 29 10.23 12.68 -2.71
C GLY A 29 11.67 12.76 -3.19
N ARG A 30 11.93 12.27 -4.41
CA ARG A 30 13.26 12.40 -5.03
C ARG A 30 13.69 13.85 -5.29
N ASN A 31 12.75 14.79 -5.45
CA ASN A 31 13.07 16.20 -5.62
C ASN A 31 13.43 16.85 -4.29
N ILE A 32 12.79 16.38 -3.19
CA ILE A 32 12.99 16.87 -1.83
C ILE A 32 14.28 16.27 -1.24
N TYR A 33 14.52 14.99 -1.50
CA TYR A 33 15.62 14.19 -0.95
C TYR A 33 16.47 13.56 -2.08
N PRO A 34 17.17 14.37 -2.92
CA PRO A 34 17.85 13.84 -4.11
C PRO A 34 19.00 12.88 -3.79
N ASP A 35 19.67 13.08 -2.65
CA ASP A 35 20.80 12.27 -2.24
C ASP A 35 20.33 11.01 -1.48
N GLN A 36 19.33 11.14 -0.59
CA GLN A 36 18.82 10.04 0.23
C GLN A 36 17.92 9.08 -0.54
N GLN A 37 17.23 9.57 -1.58
CA GLN A 37 16.29 8.80 -2.40
C GLN A 37 16.58 8.89 -3.91
N PRO A 38 17.82 8.67 -4.38
CA PRO A 38 18.21 8.88 -5.78
C PRO A 38 17.46 7.95 -6.74
N ASP A 39 17.07 6.77 -6.29
CA ASP A 39 16.40 5.73 -7.08
C ASP A 39 14.86 5.76 -6.96
N ARG A 40 14.29 6.65 -6.13
CA ARG A 40 12.82 6.77 -5.98
C ARG A 40 12.19 7.18 -7.31
N GLN A 41 11.17 6.46 -7.73
CA GLN A 41 10.49 6.73 -8.98
C GLN A 41 9.53 7.93 -8.82
N LYS A 42 9.39 8.71 -9.90
CA LYS A 42 8.54 9.92 -9.89
C LYS A 42 7.12 9.64 -10.33
N VAL A 43 6.88 8.50 -10.95
CA VAL A 43 5.56 8.15 -11.48
C VAL A 43 5.20 6.76 -11.04
N THR A 44 4.07 6.65 -10.35
CA THR A 44 3.45 5.39 -9.93
C THR A 44 2.03 5.31 -10.49
N ILE A 45 1.68 4.15 -11.03
CA ILE A 45 0.30 3.79 -11.35
C ILE A 45 -0.17 2.81 -10.28
N THR A 46 -1.26 3.14 -9.58
CA THR A 46 -1.90 2.26 -8.59
C THR A 46 -3.21 1.71 -9.17
N LEU A 47 -3.39 0.41 -9.06
CA LEU A 47 -4.66 -0.28 -9.29
C LEU A 47 -5.17 -0.75 -7.93
N GLU A 48 -6.39 -0.38 -7.56
CA GLU A 48 -6.93 -0.66 -6.24
C GLU A 48 -8.35 -1.21 -6.33
N GLN A 49 -8.67 -2.17 -5.46
CA GLN A 49 -10.02 -2.65 -5.25
C GLN A 49 -10.30 -2.93 -3.78
N PHE A 50 -11.44 -2.43 -3.31
CA PHE A 50 -12.12 -2.91 -2.11
C PHE A 50 -13.45 -3.54 -2.51
N LYS A 51 -13.75 -4.74 -1.99
CA LYS A 51 -15.01 -5.42 -2.27
C LYS A 51 -15.51 -6.14 -1.02
N ALA A 52 -16.63 -5.66 -0.48
CA ALA A 52 -17.35 -6.38 0.56
C ALA A 52 -18.20 -7.52 0.00
N ASP A 53 -18.35 -8.59 0.74
CA ASP A 53 -19.24 -9.71 0.47
C ASP A 53 -19.93 -10.20 1.75
N LYS A 54 -20.75 -11.27 1.64
CA LYS A 54 -21.50 -11.82 2.79
C LYS A 54 -20.63 -12.42 3.89
N TRP A 55 -19.34 -12.63 3.64
CA TRP A 55 -18.40 -13.23 4.57
C TRP A 55 -17.43 -12.24 5.19
N GLY A 56 -17.26 -11.04 4.58
CA GLY A 56 -16.31 -10.01 4.97
C GLY A 56 -15.91 -9.13 3.80
N SER A 57 -14.62 -8.90 3.60
CA SER A 57 -14.12 -8.04 2.52
C SER A 57 -12.84 -8.56 1.90
N TRP A 58 -12.64 -8.21 0.65
CA TRP A 58 -11.38 -8.30 -0.09
C TRP A 58 -10.82 -6.90 -0.27
N TYR A 59 -9.53 -6.76 -0.12
CA TYR A 59 -8.79 -5.58 -0.54
C TYR A 59 -7.53 -5.99 -1.27
N TYR A 60 -7.19 -5.29 -2.33
CA TYR A 60 -5.87 -5.37 -2.93
C TYR A 60 -5.50 -4.06 -3.58
N PHE A 61 -4.20 -3.81 -3.67
CA PHE A 61 -3.66 -2.84 -4.60
C PHE A 61 -2.40 -3.38 -5.28
N VAL A 62 -2.06 -2.75 -6.40
CA VAL A 62 -0.82 -2.99 -7.14
C VAL A 62 -0.25 -1.64 -7.54
N ASP A 63 0.96 -1.35 -7.07
CA ASP A 63 1.73 -0.17 -7.44
C ASP A 63 2.74 -0.53 -8.51
N LEU A 64 2.69 0.19 -9.61
CA LEU A 64 3.57 0.06 -10.75
C LEU A 64 4.46 1.31 -10.84
N ASP A 65 5.69 1.20 -10.37
CA ASP A 65 6.66 2.28 -10.46
C ASP A 65 7.30 2.35 -11.84
N LEU A 66 7.17 3.49 -12.46
CA LEU A 66 7.63 3.71 -13.82
C LEU A 66 8.94 4.50 -13.86
N SER A 67 9.93 3.94 -14.52
CA SER A 67 11.09 4.69 -14.99
C SER A 67 10.85 5.19 -16.41
N ARG A 68 11.74 6.07 -16.91
CA ARG A 68 11.66 6.55 -18.30
C ARG A 68 11.77 5.43 -19.35
N LYS A 69 12.29 4.26 -19.00
CA LYS A 69 12.62 3.20 -19.97
C LYS A 69 11.86 1.90 -19.73
N PHE A 70 11.40 1.63 -18.52
CA PHE A 70 10.78 0.35 -18.15
C PHE A 70 10.02 0.44 -16.83
N LEU A 71 9.22 -0.58 -16.56
CA LEU A 71 8.62 -0.83 -15.25
C LEU A 71 9.74 -1.17 -14.25
N ARG A 72 9.90 -0.33 -13.21
CA ARG A 72 10.94 -0.45 -12.20
C ARG A 72 10.57 -1.48 -11.14
N SER A 73 9.32 -1.43 -10.70
CA SER A 73 8.76 -2.33 -9.69
C SER A 73 7.27 -2.52 -9.88
N ALA A 74 6.78 -3.61 -9.32
CA ALA A 74 5.37 -3.92 -9.18
C ALA A 74 5.18 -4.47 -7.76
N TYR A 75 4.71 -3.64 -6.84
CA TYR A 75 4.41 -4.03 -5.46
C TYR A 75 2.92 -4.30 -5.32
N THR A 76 2.56 -5.26 -4.50
CA THR A 76 1.15 -5.59 -4.23
C THR A 76 0.94 -6.03 -2.80
N GLU A 77 -0.21 -5.65 -2.28
CA GLU A 77 -0.80 -6.25 -1.11
C GLU A 77 -2.16 -6.83 -1.49
N ILE A 78 -2.49 -7.95 -0.93
CA ILE A 78 -3.80 -8.57 -1.08
C ILE A 78 -4.25 -9.13 0.25
N SER A 79 -5.41 -8.70 0.72
CA SER A 79 -5.95 -9.12 2.00
C SER A 79 -7.38 -9.65 1.91
N ARG A 80 -7.71 -10.50 2.88
CA ARG A 80 -9.05 -11.02 3.10
C ARG A 80 -9.42 -10.87 4.57
N GLU A 81 -10.53 -10.21 4.83
CA GLU A 81 -11.17 -10.25 6.13
C GLU A 81 -12.37 -11.19 6.13
N LEU A 82 -12.51 -11.95 7.21
CA LEU A 82 -13.64 -12.85 7.46
C LEU A 82 -14.33 -12.48 8.76
N ASN A 83 -15.58 -12.05 8.68
CA ASN A 83 -16.36 -11.61 9.84
C ASN A 83 -16.51 -12.71 10.88
N LEU A 84 -16.18 -12.42 12.13
CA LEU A 84 -16.31 -13.34 13.28
C LEU A 84 -17.71 -13.26 13.90
N GLY A 85 -18.74 -13.29 13.05
CA GLY A 85 -20.15 -13.26 13.44
C GLY A 85 -20.95 -12.17 12.73
N LYS A 86 -22.27 -12.31 12.69
CA LYS A 86 -23.15 -11.45 11.84
C LYS A 86 -23.20 -9.98 12.27
N GLN A 87 -22.94 -9.69 13.54
CA GLN A 87 -22.96 -8.31 14.10
C GLN A 87 -21.67 -8.00 14.87
N SER A 88 -20.65 -8.83 14.71
CA SER A 88 -19.36 -8.62 15.35
C SER A 88 -18.57 -7.55 14.60
N PRO A 89 -17.96 -6.58 15.28
CA PRO A 89 -17.00 -5.66 14.66
C PRO A 89 -15.65 -6.34 14.38
N PHE A 90 -15.45 -7.57 14.84
CA PHE A 90 -14.20 -8.31 14.67
C PHE A 90 -14.24 -9.17 13.41
N ALA A 91 -13.10 -9.20 12.71
CA ALA A 91 -12.85 -10.08 11.57
C ALA A 91 -11.49 -10.77 11.74
N ALA A 92 -11.37 -12.00 11.24
CA ALA A 92 -10.06 -12.60 11.01
C ALA A 92 -9.46 -11.96 9.77
N HIS A 93 -8.17 -11.63 9.81
CA HIS A 93 -7.45 -10.98 8.73
C HIS A 93 -6.31 -11.87 8.23
N VAL A 94 -6.20 -12.01 6.91
CA VAL A 94 -5.09 -12.68 6.23
C VAL A 94 -4.61 -11.78 5.11
N GLU A 95 -3.29 -11.59 4.98
CA GLU A 95 -2.70 -10.70 3.99
C GLU A 95 -1.39 -11.27 3.44
N TYR A 96 -1.10 -10.92 2.22
CA TYR A 96 0.17 -11.15 1.55
C TYR A 96 0.69 -9.84 0.98
N ASP A 97 1.96 -9.54 1.28
CA ASP A 97 2.72 -8.40 0.77
C ASP A 97 3.88 -8.91 -0.09
N GLY A 98 4.11 -8.26 -1.22
CA GLY A 98 5.27 -8.62 -2.05
C GLY A 98 5.22 -8.02 -3.44
N GLY A 99 6.06 -8.56 -4.32
CA GLY A 99 6.08 -8.09 -5.70
C GLY A 99 7.46 -8.21 -6.35
N LEU A 100 7.60 -7.60 -7.51
CA LEU A 100 8.80 -7.62 -8.33
C LEU A 100 9.54 -6.28 -8.20
N TYR A 101 10.86 -6.35 -8.07
CA TYR A 101 11.74 -5.19 -8.06
C TYR A 101 12.90 -5.41 -9.02
N HIS A 102 13.17 -4.43 -9.88
CA HIS A 102 14.13 -4.59 -10.98
C HIS A 102 15.55 -4.97 -10.52
N ALA A 103 16.02 -4.40 -9.42
CA ALA A 103 17.42 -4.60 -8.98
C ALA A 103 17.65 -5.97 -8.34
N SER A 104 16.71 -6.43 -7.48
CA SER A 104 16.84 -7.70 -6.74
C SER A 104 16.01 -8.84 -7.33
N GLY A 105 15.18 -8.54 -8.33
CA GLY A 105 14.19 -9.48 -8.89
C GLY A 105 12.89 -9.52 -8.08
N SER A 106 12.93 -9.18 -6.79
CA SER A 106 11.79 -9.26 -5.88
C SER A 106 11.89 -8.25 -4.75
N TYR A 107 10.76 -7.82 -4.21
CA TYR A 107 10.67 -7.30 -2.84
C TYR A 107 10.81 -8.44 -1.83
N GLN A 108 11.06 -8.12 -0.56
CA GLN A 108 10.94 -9.12 0.50
C GLN A 108 9.45 -9.38 0.76
N HIS A 109 9.03 -10.62 0.53
CA HIS A 109 7.64 -11.00 0.69
C HIS A 109 7.30 -11.21 2.16
N ALA A 110 6.05 -10.92 2.54
CA ALA A 110 5.52 -11.20 3.85
C ALA A 110 4.13 -11.82 3.77
N GLY A 111 3.79 -12.60 4.79
CA GLY A 111 2.44 -13.06 5.04
C GLY A 111 1.98 -12.58 6.42
N LEU A 112 0.76 -12.10 6.51
CA LEU A 112 0.19 -11.58 7.74
C LEU A 112 -1.06 -12.37 8.12
N LEU A 113 -1.26 -12.54 9.41
CA LEU A 113 -2.43 -13.21 9.98
C LEU A 113 -2.78 -12.55 11.31
N GLY A 114 -4.05 -12.24 11.51
CA GLY A 114 -4.47 -11.67 12.80
C GLY A 114 -5.94 -11.31 12.86
N VAL A 115 -6.25 -10.26 13.59
CA VAL A 115 -7.60 -9.80 13.86
C VAL A 115 -7.73 -8.32 13.52
N ALA A 116 -8.82 -7.98 12.84
CA ALA A 116 -9.27 -6.61 12.61
C ALA A 116 -10.45 -6.26 13.51
N TYR A 117 -10.49 -5.02 14.00
CA TYR A 117 -11.64 -4.39 14.63
C TYR A 117 -12.14 -3.26 13.76
N ASN A 118 -13.31 -3.43 13.16
CA ASN A 118 -13.87 -2.55 12.15
C ASN A 118 -14.99 -1.68 12.72
N GLY A 119 -15.02 -0.42 12.32
CA GLY A 119 -16.06 0.52 12.72
C GLY A 119 -16.49 1.45 11.60
N HIS A 120 -17.67 2.00 11.75
CA HIS A 120 -18.24 2.97 10.81
C HIS A 120 -19.29 3.84 11.50
N ASN A 121 -19.59 5.00 10.92
CA ASN A 121 -20.76 5.77 11.30
C ASN A 121 -22.04 5.23 10.64
N ALA A 122 -23.21 5.78 11.00
CA ALA A 122 -24.49 5.21 10.62
C ALA A 122 -24.73 5.17 9.10
N ASP A 123 -24.18 6.11 8.35
CA ASP A 123 -24.33 6.23 6.89
C ASP A 123 -23.11 5.73 6.10
N PHE A 124 -22.13 5.11 6.77
CA PHE A 124 -20.89 4.62 6.17
C PHE A 124 -20.04 5.70 5.46
N SER A 125 -20.33 6.98 5.69
CA SER A 125 -19.48 8.05 5.16
C SER A 125 -18.12 8.11 5.86
N THR A 126 -17.99 7.51 7.04
CA THR A 126 -16.75 7.32 7.77
C THR A 126 -16.62 5.87 8.16
N THR A 127 -15.49 5.25 7.81
CA THR A 127 -15.12 3.90 8.16
C THR A 127 -13.71 3.88 8.74
N TRP A 128 -13.42 2.93 9.61
CA TRP A 128 -12.09 2.73 10.15
C TRP A 128 -11.85 1.28 10.56
N SER A 129 -10.60 0.89 10.60
CA SER A 129 -10.16 -0.43 11.06
C SER A 129 -8.90 -0.29 11.92
N VAL A 130 -8.77 -1.13 12.93
CA VAL A 130 -7.52 -1.35 13.67
C VAL A 130 -7.21 -2.83 13.62
N GLN A 131 -6.00 -3.18 13.18
CA GLN A 131 -5.60 -4.55 12.94
C GLN A 131 -4.36 -4.89 13.77
N MET A 132 -4.38 -6.05 14.44
CA MET A 132 -3.23 -6.61 15.15
C MET A 132 -2.83 -7.89 14.44
N LEU A 133 -1.65 -7.88 13.84
CA LEU A 133 -1.21 -8.90 12.89
C LEU A 133 0.12 -9.51 13.34
N TYR A 134 0.21 -10.82 13.31
CA TYR A 134 1.48 -11.52 13.21
C TYR A 134 1.96 -11.38 11.77
N LYS A 135 3.22 -10.95 11.57
CA LYS A 135 3.85 -10.79 10.25
C LYS A 135 5.04 -11.72 10.11
N ARG A 136 5.07 -12.49 9.05
CA ARG A 136 6.19 -13.37 8.71
C ARG A 136 6.85 -12.88 7.44
N PHE A 137 8.08 -12.38 7.53
CA PHE A 137 8.91 -12.11 6.36
C PHE A 137 9.54 -13.40 5.87
N PHE A 138 9.51 -13.61 4.53
CA PHE A 138 10.11 -14.77 3.90
C PHE A 138 11.49 -14.42 3.32
N LYS A 139 12.35 -15.44 3.13
CA LYS A 139 13.52 -15.27 2.29
C LYS A 139 13.07 -15.21 0.83
N SER A 140 13.16 -14.05 0.21
CA SER A 140 12.58 -13.79 -1.12
C SER A 140 13.65 -13.66 -2.21
N TYR A 141 14.85 -13.21 -1.85
CA TYR A 141 15.99 -13.10 -2.75
C TYR A 141 17.30 -13.22 -1.97
N GLU A 142 18.44 -13.28 -2.68
CA GLU A 142 19.76 -13.37 -2.05
C GLU A 142 20.03 -12.14 -1.18
N GLY A 143 20.54 -12.37 0.03
CA GLY A 143 20.77 -11.31 1.04
C GLY A 143 19.61 -11.04 1.99
N THR A 144 18.42 -11.61 1.75
CA THR A 144 17.32 -11.53 2.72
C THR A 144 17.26 -12.76 3.61
N SER A 145 16.83 -12.55 4.86
CA SER A 145 16.55 -13.60 5.84
C SER A 145 15.06 -13.64 6.17
N ALA A 146 14.57 -14.84 6.48
CA ALA A 146 13.21 -14.98 6.97
C ALA A 146 13.16 -14.70 8.47
N TYR A 147 12.26 -13.83 8.91
CA TYR A 147 12.09 -13.50 10.34
C TYR A 147 10.64 -13.28 10.73
N HIS A 148 10.37 -13.32 12.03
CA HIS A 148 9.06 -13.10 12.64
C HIS A 148 8.93 -11.65 13.07
N SER A 149 7.73 -11.09 12.90
CA SER A 149 7.37 -9.74 13.26
C SER A 149 5.95 -9.68 13.78
N ALA A 150 5.55 -8.50 14.26
CA ALA A 150 4.18 -8.11 14.52
C ALA A 150 3.93 -6.76 13.85
N GLN A 151 2.69 -6.55 13.40
CA GLN A 151 2.25 -5.30 12.79
C GLN A 151 0.96 -4.82 13.46
N LEU A 152 0.90 -3.52 13.73
CA LEU A 152 -0.32 -2.81 14.09
C LEU A 152 -0.66 -1.87 12.93
N THR A 153 -1.86 -2.05 12.37
CA THR A 153 -2.37 -1.24 11.26
C THR A 153 -3.59 -0.45 11.69
N GLY A 154 -3.63 0.82 11.35
CA GLY A 154 -4.83 1.66 11.41
C GLY A 154 -5.22 2.10 10.01
N VAL A 155 -6.48 1.88 9.61
CA VAL A 155 -7.02 2.32 8.31
C VAL A 155 -8.21 3.23 8.54
N TRP A 156 -8.34 4.27 7.72
CA TRP A 156 -9.50 5.17 7.79
C TRP A 156 -9.94 5.63 6.42
N GLY A 157 -11.23 5.97 6.34
CA GLY A 157 -11.83 6.62 5.19
C GLY A 157 -13.01 7.48 5.61
N THR A 158 -13.06 8.73 5.14
CA THR A 158 -14.21 9.60 5.35
C THR A 158 -14.49 10.42 4.10
N THR A 159 -15.77 10.54 3.77
CA THR A 159 -16.22 11.34 2.63
C THR A 159 -17.23 12.38 3.14
N THR A 160 -17.06 13.64 2.74
CA THR A 160 -17.95 14.72 3.12
C THR A 160 -19.40 14.48 2.64
N ALA A 161 -20.39 15.05 3.35
CA ALA A 161 -21.81 14.86 3.05
C ALA A 161 -22.19 15.25 1.60
N ASN A 162 -21.51 16.24 1.01
CA ASN A 162 -21.68 16.63 -0.40
C ASN A 162 -20.88 15.77 -1.39
N LYS A 163 -20.19 14.73 -0.89
CA LYS A 163 -19.34 13.80 -1.64
C LYS A 163 -18.17 14.45 -2.41
N LYS A 164 -17.85 15.71 -2.12
CA LYS A 164 -16.81 16.45 -2.85
C LYS A 164 -15.40 16.20 -2.36
N LEU A 165 -15.24 15.84 -1.08
CA LEU A 165 -13.94 15.54 -0.51
C LEU A 165 -13.94 14.16 0.13
N THR A 166 -12.88 13.39 -0.14
CA THR A 166 -12.59 12.12 0.52
C THR A 166 -11.21 12.24 1.17
N PHE A 167 -11.14 11.91 2.47
CA PHE A 167 -9.90 11.74 3.21
C PHE A 167 -9.79 10.29 3.63
N SER A 168 -8.72 9.62 3.22
CA SER A 168 -8.47 8.21 3.51
C SER A 168 -7.00 7.97 3.78
N GLY A 169 -6.65 6.78 4.19
CA GLY A 169 -5.27 6.38 4.36
C GLY A 169 -5.10 5.27 5.39
N PHE A 170 -3.84 4.99 5.67
CA PHE A 170 -3.46 4.02 6.68
C PHE A 170 -2.23 4.48 7.47
N ILE A 171 -1.98 3.80 8.57
CA ILE A 171 -0.74 3.86 9.34
C ILE A 171 -0.36 2.48 9.84
N ASP A 172 0.88 2.11 9.60
CA ASP A 172 1.47 0.85 10.00
C ASP A 172 2.65 1.04 10.94
N PHE A 173 2.72 0.17 11.92
CA PHE A 173 3.84 0.02 12.84
C PHE A 173 4.25 -1.44 12.87
N TRP A 174 5.51 -1.74 12.51
CA TRP A 174 6.01 -3.11 12.61
C TRP A 174 7.45 -3.18 13.06
N ARG A 175 7.85 -4.35 13.54
CA ARG A 175 9.24 -4.64 13.82
C ARG A 175 9.96 -5.05 12.53
N GLY A 176 10.86 -4.19 12.04
CA GLY A 176 11.83 -4.53 11.00
C GLY A 176 13.11 -5.13 11.59
N GLU A 177 14.01 -5.61 10.71
CA GLU A 177 15.36 -6.04 11.06
C GLU A 177 16.40 -5.22 10.31
N LYS A 178 17.42 -4.75 11.05
CA LYS A 178 18.64 -4.16 10.48
C LYS A 178 19.54 -5.26 9.94
N ALA A 179 20.50 -4.91 9.09
CA ALA A 179 21.47 -5.85 8.52
C ALA A 179 22.28 -6.65 9.58
N ASN A 180 22.42 -6.11 10.80
CA ASN A 180 23.08 -6.78 11.93
C ASN A 180 22.12 -7.66 12.75
N GLY A 181 20.88 -7.88 12.31
CA GLY A 181 19.87 -8.68 12.99
C GLY A 181 19.14 -7.98 14.16
N HIS A 182 19.53 -6.75 14.52
CA HIS A 182 18.82 -6.00 15.55
C HIS A 182 17.47 -5.51 15.04
N GLY A 183 16.45 -5.61 15.90
CA GLY A 183 15.11 -5.09 15.59
C GLY A 183 15.10 -3.55 15.56
N MET A 184 14.24 -3.00 14.71
CA MET A 184 13.90 -1.58 14.67
C MET A 184 12.40 -1.41 14.50
N LEU A 185 11.85 -0.30 14.99
CA LEU A 185 10.48 0.07 14.70
C LEU A 185 10.44 0.74 13.32
N VAL A 186 9.62 0.18 12.43
CA VAL A 186 9.28 0.80 11.15
C VAL A 186 7.90 1.42 11.26
N ILE A 187 7.76 2.62 10.72
CA ILE A 187 6.49 3.35 10.63
C ILE A 187 6.28 3.73 9.17
N LEU A 188 5.08 3.48 8.67
CA LEU A 188 4.62 3.91 7.35
C LEU A 188 3.20 4.43 7.47
N SER A 189 2.91 5.58 6.87
CA SER A 189 1.55 6.13 6.79
C SER A 189 1.38 6.88 5.49
N GLU A 190 0.25 6.67 4.83
CA GLU A 190 -0.07 7.29 3.55
C GLU A 190 -1.49 7.92 3.58
N PRO A 191 -1.66 9.07 4.28
CA PRO A 191 -2.89 9.84 4.18
C PRO A 191 -3.08 10.39 2.77
N GLN A 192 -4.31 10.27 2.28
CA GLN A 192 -4.76 10.72 0.96
C GLN A 192 -5.88 11.75 1.12
N LEU A 193 -5.85 12.80 0.30
CA LEU A 193 -6.93 13.77 0.17
C LEU A 193 -7.35 13.90 -1.29
N TRP A 194 -8.64 13.64 -1.57
CA TRP A 194 -9.20 13.64 -2.91
C TRP A 194 -10.32 14.65 -3.04
N TYR A 195 -10.26 15.49 -4.06
CA TYR A 195 -11.37 16.28 -4.56
C TYR A 195 -12.08 15.50 -5.68
N ASN A 196 -13.32 15.09 -5.45
CA ASN A 196 -14.15 14.35 -6.40
C ASN A 196 -14.76 15.33 -7.40
N ALA A 197 -14.07 15.56 -8.51
CA ALA A 197 -14.48 16.52 -9.54
C ALA A 197 -15.73 16.05 -10.27
N THR A 198 -15.80 14.74 -10.58
CA THR A 198 -16.98 14.06 -11.14
C THR A 198 -17.23 12.74 -10.36
N GLU A 199 -18.21 11.96 -10.78
CA GLU A 199 -18.46 10.62 -10.22
C GLU A 199 -17.27 9.67 -10.44
N ASN A 200 -16.56 9.83 -11.56
CA ASN A 200 -15.46 8.97 -11.93
C ASN A 200 -14.08 9.61 -11.70
N LEU A 201 -13.94 10.94 -11.76
CA LEU A 201 -12.64 11.60 -11.71
C LEU A 201 -12.43 12.32 -10.38
N SER A 202 -11.34 11.99 -9.71
CA SER A 202 -10.84 12.70 -8.54
C SER A 202 -9.44 13.24 -8.79
N ILE A 203 -9.13 14.39 -8.20
CA ILE A 203 -7.80 15.01 -8.19
C ILE A 203 -7.37 15.12 -6.74
N GLY A 204 -6.15 14.75 -6.43
CA GLY A 204 -5.75 14.72 -5.04
C GLY A 204 -4.26 14.58 -4.81
N THR A 205 -3.95 14.16 -3.60
CA THR A 205 -2.60 13.96 -3.10
C THR A 205 -2.58 12.76 -2.15
N GLU A 206 -1.47 12.08 -2.13
CA GLU A 206 -1.06 11.15 -1.10
C GLU A 206 0.26 11.65 -0.53
N VAL A 207 0.45 11.51 0.76
CA VAL A 207 1.69 11.89 1.42
C VAL A 207 2.22 10.69 2.21
N GLU A 208 3.29 10.08 1.73
CA GLU A 208 4.01 9.07 2.51
C GLU A 208 4.76 9.74 3.65
N PHE A 209 4.45 9.34 4.88
CA PHE A 209 5.25 9.60 6.08
C PHE A 209 5.88 8.28 6.50
N SER A 210 7.19 8.22 6.52
CA SER A 210 7.87 6.98 6.86
C SER A 210 9.04 7.20 7.82
N ASN A 211 9.29 6.21 8.68
CA ASN A 211 10.48 6.14 9.51
C ASN A 211 11.07 4.74 9.48
N ASN A 212 12.35 4.63 9.22
CA ASN A 212 13.07 3.36 9.02
C ASN A 212 12.52 2.47 7.87
N PHE A 213 11.64 3.00 7.01
CA PHE A 213 11.06 2.29 5.87
C PHE A 213 11.93 2.42 4.62
N ILE A 214 12.37 3.64 4.33
CA ILE A 214 13.22 3.92 3.18
C ILE A 214 14.67 3.58 3.51
N PHE A 215 15.27 2.76 2.67
CA PHE A 215 16.69 2.40 2.79
C PHE A 215 17.55 3.58 2.33
N ASN A 216 18.17 4.27 3.29
CA ASN A 216 19.08 5.38 3.08
C ASN A 216 20.49 4.98 3.52
N THR A 217 21.47 5.10 2.62
CA THR A 217 22.90 4.83 2.87
C THR A 217 23.76 6.09 2.83
N TYR A 218 23.14 7.25 2.59
CA TYR A 218 23.85 8.52 2.41
C TYR A 218 24.17 9.18 3.75
N ASP A 219 23.20 9.19 4.64
CA ASP A 219 23.32 9.76 6.00
C ASP A 219 22.46 8.97 7.00
N ASP A 220 22.36 9.47 8.23
CA ASP A 220 21.59 8.85 9.32
C ASP A 220 20.10 9.22 9.31
N GLN A 221 19.60 9.89 8.27
CA GLN A 221 18.19 10.26 8.18
C GLN A 221 17.32 9.02 7.99
N THR A 222 16.35 8.84 8.87
CA THR A 222 15.41 7.70 8.84
C THR A 222 13.98 8.12 8.58
N PHE A 223 13.64 9.39 8.81
CA PHE A 223 12.30 9.95 8.63
C PHE A 223 12.19 10.71 7.31
N PHE A 224 11.17 10.37 6.52
CA PHE A 224 10.91 10.97 5.22
C PHE A 224 9.45 11.39 5.09
N VAL A 225 9.21 12.45 4.29
CA VAL A 225 7.88 12.92 3.89
C VAL A 225 7.88 13.07 2.37
N ASN A 226 7.16 12.20 1.69
CA ASN A 226 7.13 12.12 0.24
C ASN A 226 5.72 12.44 -0.29
N PRO A 227 5.42 13.72 -0.59
CA PRO A 227 4.12 14.09 -1.14
C PRO A 227 4.02 13.77 -2.62
N THR A 228 2.79 13.46 -3.05
CA THR A 228 2.43 13.28 -4.46
C THR A 228 1.36 14.28 -4.89
N VAL A 229 1.19 14.44 -6.19
CA VAL A 229 -0.04 14.92 -6.81
C VAL A 229 -0.59 13.80 -7.68
N ALA A 230 -1.91 13.62 -7.67
CA ALA A 230 -2.48 12.44 -8.28
C ALA A 230 -3.83 12.69 -8.98
N LEU A 231 -4.10 11.84 -9.96
CA LEU A 231 -5.40 11.67 -10.60
C LEU A 231 -5.91 10.27 -10.27
N LYS A 232 -7.21 10.15 -9.96
CA LYS A 232 -7.89 8.87 -9.70
C LYS A 232 -9.11 8.77 -10.61
N TRP A 233 -9.23 7.64 -11.30
CA TRP A 233 -10.41 7.27 -12.08
C TRP A 233 -11.11 6.09 -11.41
N ASN A 234 -12.37 6.28 -11.01
CA ASN A 234 -13.25 5.25 -10.47
C ASN A 234 -14.08 4.64 -11.59
N PHE A 235 -14.19 3.30 -11.63
CA PHE A 235 -14.93 2.53 -12.64
C PHE A 235 -16.40 2.32 -12.26
#